data_e67795c6b3dd556d11f1e643b608e75e
#
_entry.id   e67795c6b3dd556d11f1e643b608e75e
#
_cell.length_a   1.000
_cell.length_b   1.000
_cell.length_c   1.000
_cell.angle_alpha   90.00
_cell.angle_beta   90.00
_cell.angle_gamma   90.00
#
_symmetry.space_group_name_H-M   'P 1'
#
loop_
_entity.id
_entity.type
_entity.pdbx_description
1 polymer ?
#
loop_
_entity_poly.entity_id
_entity_poly.type
_entity_poly.pdbx_seq_one_letter_code
_entity_poly.pdbx_strand_id
1 'polypeptide(L)'
;STGAGDDTISVTQGTLLAVTGVQSSIITGGTGADTITSVHINAASGLTASFNFAAGDSIVTGYDKITGYDLATASLFSDKLDFSGTAAVGTLATQNDFGTITSSNVATAGIATFDDAAGFATALIVNSTNLADVVGYLNANTAVEDTMAFLFDSTGNGVADSTMVYHNETGATDTIVLLSGQTGVNTLITANAHTAADAFIL
;
A
#
# COMPACT_ATOMS: atom_id res chain seq x y z
N SER A 1 14.09 -10.95 -6.94
CA SER A 1 14.73 -9.64 -6.71
C SER A 1 15.42 -9.20 -7.98
N THR A 2 15.24 -7.98 -8.40
CA THR A 2 15.80 -7.45 -9.66
C THR A 2 16.96 -6.48 -9.40
N GLY A 3 16.95 -5.68 -8.39
CA GLY A 3 18.09 -4.83 -8.02
C GLY A 3 17.79 -3.35 -8.02
N ALA A 4 18.58 -2.54 -8.73
CA ALA A 4 18.39 -1.10 -8.80
C ALA A 4 17.99 -0.70 -10.23
N GLY A 5 17.10 0.27 -10.33
CA GLY A 5 16.53 0.78 -11.58
C GLY A 5 15.07 0.35 -11.73
N ASP A 6 14.39 0.90 -12.72
CA ASP A 6 12.97 0.64 -12.96
C ASP A 6 12.79 -0.71 -13.65
N ASP A 7 12.37 -1.70 -12.89
CA ASP A 7 12.26 -3.08 -13.33
C ASP A 7 10.81 -3.48 -13.63
N THR A 8 10.63 -4.52 -14.43
CA THR A 8 9.34 -5.15 -14.69
C THR A 8 9.37 -6.60 -14.25
N ILE A 9 8.54 -6.94 -13.26
CA ILE A 9 8.45 -8.29 -12.70
C ILE A 9 7.08 -8.86 -13.01
N SER A 10 7.03 -10.07 -13.57
CA SER A 10 5.78 -10.81 -13.75
C SER A 10 5.86 -12.13 -12.99
N VAL A 11 4.94 -12.32 -12.05
CA VAL A 11 4.84 -13.54 -11.27
C VAL A 11 3.49 -14.20 -11.58
N THR A 12 3.56 -15.42 -12.08
CA THR A 12 2.36 -16.23 -12.30
C THR A 12 2.36 -17.37 -11.29
N GLN A 13 1.39 -17.34 -10.39
CA GLN A 13 1.20 -18.40 -9.42
C GLN A 13 0.34 -19.49 -10.05
N GLY A 14 0.96 -20.66 -10.27
CA GLY A 14 0.33 -21.79 -10.97
C GLY A 14 -0.71 -22.54 -10.13
N THR A 15 -1.51 -23.36 -10.81
CA THR A 15 -2.47 -24.27 -10.16
C THR A 15 -1.73 -25.38 -9.42
N LEU A 16 -1.82 -25.43 -8.09
CA LEU A 16 -1.33 -26.57 -7.34
C LEU A 16 -2.39 -27.69 -7.34
N LEU A 17 -2.03 -28.82 -7.92
CA LEU A 17 -2.79 -30.06 -7.77
C LEU A 17 -2.63 -30.55 -6.32
N ALA A 18 -3.64 -30.32 -5.49
CA ALA A 18 -3.83 -30.94 -4.17
C ALA A 18 -2.59 -30.93 -3.24
N VAL A 19 -1.99 -29.76 -3.01
CA VAL A 19 -0.97 -29.62 -1.98
C VAL A 19 -1.62 -29.10 -0.69
N THR A 20 -1.49 -29.84 0.37
CA THR A 20 -1.86 -29.38 1.71
C THR A 20 -0.74 -28.46 2.24
N GLY A 21 -0.91 -27.16 2.07
CA GLY A 21 0.05 -26.14 2.56
C GLY A 21 -0.08 -24.82 1.83
N VAL A 22 0.27 -23.73 2.53
CA VAL A 22 0.39 -22.40 1.95
C VAL A 22 1.70 -22.33 1.18
N GLN A 23 1.66 -21.91 -0.08
CA GLN A 23 2.85 -21.58 -0.86
C GLN A 23 2.98 -20.08 -0.94
N SER A 24 4.12 -19.55 -0.54
CA SER A 24 4.42 -18.12 -0.58
C SER A 24 5.54 -17.84 -1.57
N SER A 25 5.35 -16.83 -2.41
CA SER A 25 6.40 -16.25 -3.24
C SER A 25 6.87 -14.96 -2.61
N ILE A 26 8.19 -14.77 -2.48
CA ILE A 26 8.78 -13.52 -2.03
C ILE A 26 9.22 -12.74 -3.28
N ILE A 27 8.73 -11.52 -3.40
CA ILE A 27 8.98 -10.62 -4.52
C ILE A 27 9.62 -9.35 -3.98
N THR A 28 10.77 -8.97 -4.53
CA THR A 28 11.49 -7.75 -4.19
C THR A 28 11.84 -7.04 -5.48
N GLY A 29 11.34 -5.84 -5.69
CA GLY A 29 11.72 -4.97 -6.80
C GLY A 29 13.15 -4.46 -6.61
N GLY A 30 13.42 -3.89 -5.48
CA GLY A 30 14.66 -3.16 -5.18
C GLY A 30 14.44 -1.66 -5.32
N THR A 31 15.51 -0.91 -5.51
CA THR A 31 15.40 0.55 -5.63
C THR A 31 15.01 0.97 -7.04
N GLY A 32 14.05 1.86 -7.17
CA GLY A 32 13.54 2.39 -8.44
C GLY A 32 12.03 2.43 -8.46
N ALA A 33 11.46 2.64 -9.63
CA ALA A 33 10.00 2.60 -9.84
C ALA A 33 9.63 1.27 -10.53
N ASP A 34 9.41 0.24 -9.74
CA ASP A 34 9.18 -1.09 -10.26
C ASP A 34 7.71 -1.34 -10.64
N THR A 35 7.50 -2.09 -11.69
CA THR A 35 6.17 -2.56 -12.09
C THR A 35 6.07 -4.06 -11.87
N ILE A 36 5.24 -4.44 -10.90
CA ILE A 36 5.06 -5.84 -10.50
C ILE A 36 3.66 -6.29 -10.91
N THR A 37 3.57 -7.38 -11.65
CA THR A 37 2.30 -8.02 -12.00
C THR A 37 2.21 -9.37 -11.34
N SER A 38 1.24 -9.55 -10.45
CA SER A 38 0.91 -10.83 -9.81
C SER A 38 -0.34 -11.42 -10.47
N VAL A 39 -0.23 -12.65 -10.95
CA VAL A 39 -1.36 -13.35 -11.57
C VAL A 39 -1.67 -14.61 -10.75
N HIS A 40 -2.83 -14.62 -10.11
CA HIS A 40 -3.36 -15.76 -9.37
C HIS A 40 -4.27 -16.56 -10.28
N ILE A 41 -3.81 -17.74 -10.74
CA ILE A 41 -4.59 -18.58 -11.68
C ILE A 41 -5.78 -19.23 -10.97
N ASN A 42 -5.72 -19.41 -9.66
CA ASN A 42 -6.82 -20.01 -8.90
C ASN A 42 -6.83 -19.49 -7.46
N ALA A 43 -7.78 -18.62 -7.15
CA ALA A 43 -7.97 -18.03 -5.81
C ALA A 43 -8.22 -19.08 -4.70
N ALA A 44 -8.57 -20.32 -5.05
CA ALA A 44 -8.79 -21.41 -4.08
C ALA A 44 -7.51 -22.20 -3.71
N SER A 45 -6.35 -21.84 -4.25
CA SER A 45 -5.15 -22.69 -4.20
C SER A 45 -4.17 -22.41 -3.07
N GLY A 46 -4.45 -21.50 -2.15
CA GLY A 46 -3.56 -21.21 -1.02
C GLY A 46 -2.22 -20.57 -1.41
N LEU A 47 -2.19 -19.88 -2.53
CA LEU A 47 -1.02 -19.17 -3.00
C LEU A 47 -1.04 -17.73 -2.49
N THR A 48 0.07 -17.27 -1.94
CA THR A 48 0.25 -15.89 -1.47
C THR A 48 1.55 -15.31 -2.02
N ALA A 49 1.55 -14.02 -2.32
CA ALA A 49 2.78 -13.28 -2.57
C ALA A 49 3.12 -12.41 -1.35
N SER A 50 4.40 -12.34 -1.01
CA SER A 50 4.94 -11.34 -0.10
C SER A 50 5.76 -10.36 -0.91
N PHE A 51 5.33 -9.12 -0.97
CA PHE A 51 6.02 -8.02 -1.64
C PHE A 51 6.88 -7.32 -0.60
N ASN A 52 8.20 -7.51 -0.68
CA ASN A 52 9.14 -7.02 0.30
C ASN A 52 9.77 -5.70 -0.14
N PHE A 53 9.72 -4.72 0.74
CA PHE A 53 10.27 -3.38 0.56
C PHE A 53 11.31 -3.09 1.64
N ALA A 54 12.53 -2.74 1.24
CA ALA A 54 13.48 -2.12 2.13
C ALA A 54 13.27 -0.60 2.15
N ALA A 55 13.70 0.06 3.22
CA ALA A 55 13.60 1.50 3.33
C ALA A 55 14.24 2.22 2.14
N GLY A 56 13.47 3.06 1.45
CA GLY A 56 13.90 3.80 0.26
C GLY A 56 13.83 3.03 -1.06
N ASP A 57 13.34 1.78 -1.08
CA ASP A 57 13.14 1.04 -2.32
C ASP A 57 12.06 1.70 -3.19
N SER A 58 10.95 2.10 -2.60
CA SER A 58 9.79 2.67 -3.28
C SER A 58 9.41 4.02 -2.65
N ILE A 59 9.70 5.12 -3.34
CA ILE A 59 9.61 6.49 -2.81
C ILE A 59 8.64 7.36 -3.60
N VAL A 60 8.27 8.52 -3.05
CA VAL A 60 7.27 9.44 -3.66
C VAL A 60 7.59 9.87 -5.09
N THR A 61 8.86 9.93 -5.47
CA THR A 61 9.32 10.32 -6.83
C THR A 61 9.47 9.14 -7.78
N GLY A 62 9.37 7.92 -7.29
CA GLY A 62 9.54 6.68 -8.06
C GLY A 62 8.99 5.51 -7.25
N TYR A 63 7.66 5.44 -7.11
CA TYR A 63 7.02 4.39 -6.32
C TYR A 63 6.74 3.15 -7.14
N ASP A 64 6.79 2.01 -6.47
CA ASP A 64 6.45 0.73 -7.04
C ASP A 64 4.95 0.58 -7.28
N LYS A 65 4.63 -0.15 -8.33
CA LYS A 65 3.27 -0.44 -8.75
C LYS A 65 3.02 -1.95 -8.75
N ILE A 66 2.05 -2.38 -7.96
CA ILE A 66 1.60 -3.77 -7.93
C ILE A 66 0.24 -3.87 -8.62
N THR A 67 0.15 -4.71 -9.65
CA THR A 67 -1.10 -5.07 -10.32
C THR A 67 -1.46 -6.50 -9.96
N GLY A 68 -2.73 -6.76 -9.65
CA GLY A 68 -3.23 -8.08 -9.27
C GLY A 68 -2.92 -8.45 -7.81
N TYR A 69 -2.73 -7.47 -6.94
CA TYR A 69 -2.68 -7.69 -5.50
C TYR A 69 -3.99 -8.32 -5.02
N ASP A 70 -3.91 -9.44 -4.32
CA ASP A 70 -5.09 -10.16 -3.80
C ASP A 70 -5.44 -9.68 -2.40
N LEU A 71 -6.53 -8.91 -2.30
CA LEU A 71 -7.08 -8.48 -1.01
C LEU A 71 -7.76 -9.68 -0.33
N ALA A 72 -7.52 -9.82 0.96
CA ALA A 72 -8.11 -10.89 1.74
C ALA A 72 -9.65 -10.84 1.76
N THR A 73 -10.26 -11.92 1.33
CA THR A 73 -11.73 -12.12 1.33
C THR A 73 -12.15 -13.29 2.21
N ALA A 74 -11.83 -13.29 3.48
CA ALA A 74 -12.18 -14.35 4.44
C ALA A 74 -11.41 -15.68 4.27
N SER A 75 -10.32 -15.71 3.52
CA SER A 75 -9.44 -16.89 3.43
C SER A 75 -8.06 -16.58 3.99
N LEU A 76 -7.35 -17.64 4.40
CA LEU A 76 -5.97 -17.57 4.90
C LEU A 76 -4.93 -17.14 3.81
N PHE A 77 -5.39 -16.77 2.63
CA PHE A 77 -4.57 -16.64 1.43
C PHE A 77 -4.76 -15.24 0.83
N SER A 78 -4.07 -14.26 1.38
CA SER A 78 -3.95 -12.91 0.82
C SER A 78 -2.50 -12.58 0.55
N ASP A 79 -2.29 -11.71 -0.40
CA ASP A 79 -0.99 -11.10 -0.62
C ASP A 79 -0.62 -10.22 0.58
N LYS A 80 0.69 -9.98 0.75
CA LYS A 80 1.23 -9.23 1.87
C LYS A 80 2.18 -8.15 1.37
N LEU A 81 2.10 -6.98 1.98
CA LEU A 81 3.15 -5.97 1.91
C LEU A 81 4.05 -6.16 3.15
N ASP A 82 5.31 -6.43 2.92
CA ASP A 82 6.32 -6.68 3.96
C ASP A 82 7.33 -5.52 3.93
N PHE A 83 7.16 -4.58 4.86
CA PHE A 83 8.00 -3.40 4.98
C PHE A 83 9.23 -3.68 5.86
N SER A 84 10.24 -2.83 5.77
CA SER A 84 11.35 -2.89 6.72
C SER A 84 10.87 -2.50 8.11
N GLY A 85 11.28 -3.23 9.14
CA GLY A 85 10.83 -2.99 10.51
C GLY A 85 9.57 -3.78 10.90
N THR A 86 8.73 -3.21 11.74
CA THR A 86 7.49 -3.82 12.21
C THR A 86 6.33 -2.92 11.87
N ALA A 87 5.65 -3.19 10.77
CA ALA A 87 4.54 -2.37 10.34
C ALA A 87 3.38 -2.37 11.36
N ALA A 88 2.91 -1.21 11.72
CA ALA A 88 1.75 -0.99 12.55
C ALA A 88 0.65 -0.27 11.77
N VAL A 89 -0.61 -0.55 12.08
CA VAL A 89 -1.71 0.23 11.50
C VAL A 89 -1.71 1.62 12.10
N GLY A 90 -1.47 2.62 11.27
CA GLY A 90 -1.28 3.99 11.67
C GLY A 90 -2.55 4.71 12.11
N THR A 91 -2.33 5.77 12.87
CA THR A 91 -3.37 6.73 13.26
C THR A 91 -2.85 8.15 13.02
N LEU A 92 -3.75 9.09 12.72
CA LEU A 92 -3.43 10.51 12.63
C LEU A 92 -3.87 11.20 13.92
N ALA A 93 -3.02 11.12 14.95
CA ALA A 93 -3.30 11.69 16.27
C ALA A 93 -3.12 13.21 16.30
N THR A 94 -2.33 13.76 15.42
CA THR A 94 -2.09 15.18 15.22
C THR A 94 -2.49 15.59 13.81
N GLN A 95 -2.70 16.89 13.59
CA GLN A 95 -3.01 17.42 12.25
C GLN A 95 -2.16 18.68 12.04
N ASN A 96 -0.86 18.47 11.80
CA ASN A 96 0.06 19.53 11.42
C ASN A 96 -0.03 19.72 9.91
N ASP A 97 -0.28 20.94 9.48
CA ASP A 97 -0.35 21.30 8.06
C ASP A 97 0.96 20.96 7.33
N PHE A 98 0.84 20.47 6.12
CA PHE A 98 1.99 20.26 5.25
C PHE A 98 1.61 20.51 3.78
N GLY A 99 2.36 21.40 3.12
CA GLY A 99 2.06 21.78 1.74
C GLY A 99 0.64 22.35 1.61
N THR A 100 -0.15 21.73 0.78
CA THR A 100 -1.57 22.09 0.59
C THR A 100 -2.53 21.32 1.51
N ILE A 101 -2.06 20.34 2.27
CA ILE A 101 -2.89 19.53 3.14
C ILE A 101 -2.99 20.15 4.52
N THR A 102 -4.20 20.47 4.97
CA THR A 102 -4.47 21.12 6.25
C THR A 102 -5.31 20.30 7.21
N SER A 103 -5.97 19.26 6.72
CA SER A 103 -6.75 18.35 7.57
C SER A 103 -6.88 16.96 6.97
N SER A 104 -7.24 16.01 7.81
CA SER A 104 -7.44 14.62 7.43
C SER A 104 -8.53 13.96 8.26
N ASN A 105 -9.06 12.86 7.74
CA ASN A 105 -9.95 11.97 8.45
C ASN A 105 -9.50 10.52 8.27
N VAL A 106 -9.43 9.76 9.36
CA VAL A 106 -9.19 8.32 9.33
C VAL A 106 -10.54 7.63 9.55
N ALA A 107 -11.14 7.17 8.46
CA ALA A 107 -12.48 6.57 8.49
C ALA A 107 -12.49 5.19 9.15
N THR A 108 -11.43 4.41 8.97
CA THR A 108 -11.25 3.06 9.50
C THR A 108 -9.76 2.85 9.76
N ALA A 109 -9.39 1.85 10.54
CA ALA A 109 -8.00 1.59 10.92
C ALA A 109 -7.04 1.65 9.70
N GLY A 110 -6.22 2.66 9.66
CA GLY A 110 -5.19 2.90 8.64
C GLY A 110 -5.68 3.50 7.31
N ILE A 111 -6.97 3.74 7.10
CA ILE A 111 -7.46 4.36 5.84
C ILE A 111 -7.72 5.84 6.06
N ALA A 112 -7.00 6.69 5.32
CA ALA A 112 -7.04 8.13 5.43
C ALA A 112 -7.69 8.82 4.21
N THR A 113 -8.30 9.96 4.46
CA THR A 113 -8.70 10.95 3.46
C THR A 113 -8.17 12.31 3.87
N PHE A 114 -7.92 13.20 2.93
CA PHE A 114 -7.25 14.48 3.13
C PHE A 114 -8.11 15.64 2.61
N ASP A 115 -7.88 16.84 3.15
CA ASP A 115 -8.53 18.07 2.72
C ASP A 115 -7.52 19.21 2.73
N ASP A 116 -7.70 20.17 1.83
CA ASP A 116 -6.92 21.42 1.73
C ASP A 116 -7.53 22.57 2.56
N ALA A 117 -8.62 22.31 3.24
CA ALA A 117 -9.29 23.25 4.13
C ALA A 117 -9.11 22.89 5.60
N ALA A 118 -8.94 23.90 6.45
CA ALA A 118 -8.91 23.73 7.89
C ALA A 118 -10.27 23.24 8.41
N GLY A 119 -10.26 22.09 9.11
CA GLY A 119 -11.47 21.42 9.58
C GLY A 119 -12.16 20.68 8.43
N PHE A 120 -11.76 19.44 8.24
CA PHE A 120 -12.16 18.53 7.17
C PHE A 120 -13.61 18.72 6.71
N ALA A 121 -13.80 19.17 5.49
CA ALA A 121 -15.10 19.45 4.90
C ALA A 121 -15.40 18.55 3.70
N THR A 122 -14.43 18.39 2.80
CA THR A 122 -14.58 17.60 1.57
C THR A 122 -13.28 16.91 1.24
N ALA A 123 -13.29 15.58 1.14
CA ALA A 123 -12.10 14.84 0.75
C ALA A 123 -11.59 15.26 -0.62
N LEU A 124 -10.34 15.63 -0.70
CA LEU A 124 -9.67 15.89 -1.98
C LEU A 124 -9.31 14.57 -2.67
N ILE A 125 -9.22 14.61 -3.99
CA ILE A 125 -8.72 13.48 -4.78
C ILE A 125 -7.19 13.55 -4.79
N VAL A 126 -6.56 12.52 -4.21
CA VAL A 126 -5.09 12.40 -4.25
C VAL A 126 -4.67 11.88 -5.62
N ASN A 127 -3.73 12.57 -6.25
CA ASN A 127 -3.14 12.23 -7.54
C ASN A 127 -1.66 12.61 -7.56
N SER A 128 -0.98 12.44 -8.69
CA SER A 128 0.45 12.75 -8.82
C SER A 128 0.83 14.22 -8.52
N THR A 129 -0.13 15.14 -8.60
CA THR A 129 0.14 16.59 -8.39
C THR A 129 0.26 16.92 -6.90
N ASN A 130 -0.54 16.29 -6.03
CA ASN A 130 -0.57 16.56 -4.60
C ASN A 130 -0.01 15.41 -3.74
N LEU A 131 0.47 14.33 -4.35
CA LEU A 131 1.00 13.16 -3.63
C LEU A 131 2.15 13.53 -2.68
N ALA A 132 3.06 14.40 -3.11
CA ALA A 132 4.19 14.80 -2.27
C ALA A 132 3.74 15.56 -1.01
N ASP A 133 2.71 16.39 -1.12
CA ASP A 133 2.12 17.09 0.03
C ASP A 133 1.43 16.09 0.97
N VAL A 134 0.71 15.11 0.43
CA VAL A 134 0.07 14.04 1.22
C VAL A 134 1.09 13.20 1.97
N VAL A 135 2.18 12.77 1.30
CA VAL A 135 3.27 12.00 1.94
C VAL A 135 3.95 12.82 3.03
N GLY A 136 4.25 14.10 2.76
CA GLY A 136 4.81 15.00 3.76
C GLY A 136 3.88 15.23 4.96
N TYR A 137 2.58 15.33 4.71
CA TYR A 137 1.57 15.42 5.77
C TYR A 137 1.53 14.14 6.63
N LEU A 138 1.56 12.95 5.99
CA LEU A 138 1.60 11.68 6.70
C LEU A 138 2.87 11.55 7.55
N ASN A 139 4.03 11.86 7.00
CA ASN A 139 5.30 11.85 7.73
C ASN A 139 5.26 12.76 8.98
N ALA A 140 4.65 13.94 8.87
CA ALA A 140 4.54 14.89 9.98
C ALA A 140 3.52 14.46 11.07
N ASN A 141 2.60 13.56 10.77
CA ASN A 141 1.43 13.29 11.60
C ASN A 141 1.25 11.81 12.01
N THR A 142 2.05 10.89 11.49
CA THR A 142 2.09 9.48 11.90
C THR A 142 3.32 9.19 12.75
N ALA A 143 3.27 8.14 13.56
CA ALA A 143 4.45 7.64 14.24
C ALA A 143 5.34 6.84 13.27
N VAL A 144 6.61 6.70 13.62
CA VAL A 144 7.53 5.79 12.91
C VAL A 144 6.99 4.36 12.97
N GLU A 145 7.12 3.61 11.90
CA GLU A 145 6.56 2.26 11.66
C GLU A 145 5.03 2.25 11.44
N ASP A 146 4.35 3.40 11.47
CA ASP A 146 2.94 3.48 11.10
C ASP A 146 2.74 3.32 9.60
N THR A 147 1.72 2.54 9.24
CA THR A 147 1.29 2.33 7.85
C THR A 147 -0.11 2.89 7.65
N MET A 148 -0.28 3.66 6.59
CA MET A 148 -1.54 4.28 6.20
C MET A 148 -1.86 3.93 4.74
N ALA A 149 -3.15 3.90 4.39
CA ALA A 149 -3.56 3.77 2.99
C ALA A 149 -4.58 4.85 2.63
N PHE A 150 -4.64 5.18 1.36
CA PHE A 150 -5.58 6.17 0.82
C PHE A 150 -5.89 5.92 -0.66
N LEU A 151 -7.03 6.37 -1.11
CA LEU A 151 -7.41 6.29 -2.51
C LEU A 151 -6.57 7.24 -3.36
N PHE A 152 -6.21 6.79 -4.55
CA PHE A 152 -5.33 7.49 -5.46
C PHE A 152 -5.86 7.45 -6.90
N ASP A 153 -5.87 8.58 -7.57
CA ASP A 153 -6.15 8.72 -9.00
C ASP A 153 -4.84 8.57 -9.78
N SER A 154 -4.57 7.35 -10.24
CA SER A 154 -3.34 7.03 -10.96
C SER A 154 -3.34 7.50 -12.42
N THR A 155 -4.50 7.82 -12.96
CA THR A 155 -4.71 8.23 -14.35
C THR A 155 -4.86 9.74 -14.54
N GLY A 156 -5.11 10.48 -13.47
CA GLY A 156 -5.32 11.94 -13.49
C GLY A 156 -6.66 12.36 -14.08
N ASN A 157 -7.67 11.46 -14.07
CA ASN A 157 -8.98 11.74 -14.64
C ASN A 157 -9.98 12.33 -13.63
N GLY A 158 -9.58 12.55 -12.40
CA GLY A 158 -10.39 13.09 -11.32
C GLY A 158 -11.22 12.03 -10.58
N VAL A 159 -10.92 10.73 -10.78
CA VAL A 159 -11.58 9.62 -10.10
C VAL A 159 -10.49 8.67 -9.57
N ALA A 160 -10.54 8.38 -8.29
CA ALA A 160 -9.60 7.41 -7.69
C ALA A 160 -9.85 6.01 -8.28
N ASP A 161 -8.79 5.40 -8.77
CA ASP A 161 -8.80 4.08 -9.43
C ASP A 161 -7.89 3.05 -8.75
N SER A 162 -7.16 3.46 -7.73
CA SER A 162 -6.14 2.66 -7.07
C SER A 162 -6.06 3.01 -5.58
N THR A 163 -5.31 2.24 -4.82
CA THR A 163 -4.96 2.55 -3.42
C THR A 163 -3.46 2.74 -3.31
N MET A 164 -3.05 3.82 -2.67
CA MET A 164 -1.67 4.04 -2.23
C MET A 164 -1.51 3.57 -0.79
N VAL A 165 -0.45 2.82 -0.50
CA VAL A 165 -0.05 2.44 0.85
C VAL A 165 1.24 3.17 1.19
N TYR A 166 1.26 3.85 2.32
CA TYR A 166 2.38 4.60 2.87
C TYR A 166 2.86 3.92 4.15
N HIS A 167 4.16 3.81 4.31
CA HIS A 167 4.82 3.35 5.53
C HIS A 167 5.89 4.35 5.98
N ASN A 168 5.81 4.79 7.25
CA ASN A 168 6.73 5.75 7.85
C ASN A 168 8.00 5.02 8.34
N GLU A 169 9.10 5.19 7.62
CA GLU A 169 10.35 4.48 7.88
C GLU A 169 11.20 5.11 8.99
N THR A 170 11.88 4.28 9.78
CA THR A 170 12.80 4.74 10.80
C THR A 170 14.04 5.43 10.23
N GLY A 171 14.09 6.75 10.30
CA GLY A 171 15.28 7.54 9.96
C GLY A 171 15.73 7.45 8.49
N ALA A 172 14.84 7.02 7.61
CA ALA A 172 15.05 6.86 6.18
C ALA A 172 13.97 7.60 5.38
N THR A 173 14.02 7.46 4.07
CA THR A 173 12.94 7.90 3.18
C THR A 173 11.78 6.92 3.28
N ASP A 174 10.58 7.44 3.52
CA ASP A 174 9.37 6.65 3.64
C ASP A 174 9.09 5.82 2.40
N THR A 175 8.48 4.66 2.62
CA THR A 175 8.09 3.75 1.54
C THR A 175 6.63 4.00 1.14
N ILE A 176 6.37 4.10 -0.16
CA ILE A 176 5.00 4.15 -0.70
C ILE A 176 4.82 3.17 -1.85
N VAL A 177 3.67 2.51 -1.91
CA VAL A 177 3.36 1.46 -2.88
C VAL A 177 1.98 1.67 -3.48
N LEU A 178 1.86 1.59 -4.80
CA LEU A 178 0.58 1.68 -5.51
C LEU A 178 -0.01 0.29 -5.74
N LEU A 179 -1.14 0.02 -5.14
CA LEU A 179 -1.99 -1.13 -5.45
C LEU A 179 -2.92 -0.77 -6.62
N SER A 180 -2.48 -1.06 -7.83
CA SER A 180 -3.14 -0.63 -9.06
C SER A 180 -4.47 -1.36 -9.28
N GLY A 181 -5.54 -0.58 -9.49
CA GLY A 181 -6.88 -1.11 -9.70
C GLY A 181 -7.59 -1.55 -8.42
N GLN A 182 -6.97 -1.36 -7.24
CA GLN A 182 -7.58 -1.67 -5.95
C GLN A 182 -8.19 -0.41 -5.35
N THR A 183 -9.52 -0.33 -5.32
CA THR A 183 -10.26 0.78 -4.67
C THR A 183 -11.07 0.31 -3.46
N GLY A 184 -11.08 -0.98 -3.21
CA GLY A 184 -11.89 -1.63 -2.18
C GLY A 184 -11.14 -1.97 -0.89
N VAL A 185 -9.96 -1.38 -0.63
CA VAL A 185 -9.25 -1.59 0.63
C VAL A 185 -10.04 -0.92 1.75
N ASN A 186 -10.58 -1.70 2.68
CA ASN A 186 -11.41 -1.21 3.77
C ASN A 186 -10.61 -0.97 5.05
N THR A 187 -9.55 -1.74 5.28
CA THR A 187 -8.69 -1.62 6.46
C THR A 187 -7.32 -2.22 6.19
N LEU A 188 -6.31 -1.75 6.92
CA LEU A 188 -5.01 -2.39 7.03
C LEU A 188 -5.01 -3.34 8.22
N ILE A 189 -4.38 -4.51 8.08
CA ILE A 189 -4.30 -5.52 9.14
C ILE A 189 -2.88 -6.06 9.28
N THR A 190 -2.45 -6.30 10.52
CA THR A 190 -1.15 -6.90 10.85
C THR A 190 -1.25 -8.37 11.30
N ALA A 191 -2.46 -8.92 11.37
CA ALA A 191 -2.71 -10.29 11.83
C ALA A 191 -3.71 -11.01 10.92
N ASN A 192 -3.63 -12.33 10.86
CA ASN A 192 -4.48 -13.19 10.01
C ASN A 192 -5.98 -13.21 10.39
N ALA A 193 -6.53 -12.14 10.90
CA ALA A 193 -7.95 -12.04 11.29
C ALA A 193 -8.74 -11.27 10.22
N HIS A 194 -8.92 -11.89 9.06
CA HIS A 194 -9.56 -11.26 7.90
C HIS A 194 -11.08 -11.24 8.03
N THR A 195 -11.69 -10.11 7.71
CA THR A 195 -13.15 -9.99 7.60
C THR A 195 -13.64 -9.73 6.19
N ALA A 196 -13.02 -8.94 5.40
CA ALA A 196 -13.23 -8.76 3.93
C ALA A 196 -12.48 -7.54 3.39
N ALA A 197 -11.88 -7.66 2.21
CA ALA A 197 -11.21 -6.58 1.49
C ALA A 197 -10.14 -5.81 2.31
N ASP A 198 -9.37 -6.54 3.11
CA ASP A 198 -8.30 -6.02 3.93
C ASP A 198 -6.96 -6.10 3.19
N ALA A 199 -6.09 -5.09 3.35
CA ALA A 199 -4.70 -5.19 2.93
C ALA A 199 -3.82 -5.64 4.11
N PHE A 200 -3.07 -6.73 3.91
CA PHE A 200 -2.20 -7.29 4.94
C PHE A 200 -0.82 -6.65 4.88
N ILE A 201 -0.36 -6.14 6.01
CA ILE A 201 0.95 -5.52 6.21
C ILE A 201 1.75 -6.30 7.27
N LEU A 202 3.07 -6.40 7.10
CA LEU A 202 4.01 -7.05 8.02
C LEU A 202 5.10 -6.08 8.46
#